data_8b77abbd5fc30ef30b6a929ca2d52ea0
#
_entry.id   8b77abbd5fc30ef30b6a929ca2d52ea0
#
_cell.length_a   1.000
_cell.length_b   1.000
_cell.length_c   1.000
_cell.angle_alpha   90.00
_cell.angle_beta   90.00
_cell.angle_gamma   90.00
#
_symmetry.space_group_name_H-M   'P 1'
#
loop_
_entity.id
_entity.type
_entity.pdbx_description
1 polymer ?
#
loop_
_entity_poly.entity_id
_entity_poly.type
_entity_poly.pdbx_seq_one_letter_code
_entity_poly.pdbx_strand_id
1 'polypeptide(L)'
;MQRVSSISGRTYRSIARAFSTTTSDSLVEIKAGEIGRVSGIPEEHLRRRVLIVSPARTASQQGSGKVGNWKINFMSTQKWENPLMGWTSTGDPYAHVGDSALSFDSQEAAISFSERHGWEYTVKKHHTPLLKVKTYADNFKWKGPPKPEGN
;
A
#
# COMPACT_ATOMS: atom_id res chain seq x y z
N MET A 1 -26.46 75.78 30.48
CA MET A 1 -26.66 75.72 29.03
C MET A 1 -25.53 74.88 28.41
N GLN A 2 -25.75 73.61 28.16
CA GLN A 2 -24.85 72.83 27.36
C GLN A 2 -25.72 71.84 26.56
N ARG A 3 -25.63 71.92 25.23
CA ARG A 3 -26.34 71.07 24.28
C ARG A 3 -25.52 69.76 24.12
N VAL A 4 -26.16 68.64 24.36
CA VAL A 4 -25.63 67.32 24.06
C VAL A 4 -26.12 66.91 22.66
N SER A 5 -25.19 66.79 21.76
CA SER A 5 -25.43 66.34 20.36
C SER A 5 -25.56 64.83 20.34
N SER A 6 -26.71 64.33 19.86
CA SER A 6 -26.99 62.91 19.65
C SER A 6 -26.21 62.41 18.45
N ILE A 7 -25.39 61.37 18.65
CA ILE A 7 -24.70 60.63 17.61
C ILE A 7 -25.65 59.54 17.11
N SER A 8 -26.07 59.70 15.85
CA SER A 8 -26.87 58.72 15.10
C SER A 8 -26.07 57.44 14.87
N GLY A 9 -26.51 56.37 15.52
CA GLY A 9 -25.99 55.02 15.33
C GLY A 9 -26.38 54.46 13.95
N ARG A 10 -25.40 54.30 13.09
CA ARG A 10 -25.54 53.62 11.82
C ARG A 10 -25.58 52.14 12.04
N THR A 11 -26.75 51.53 11.96
CA THR A 11 -26.94 50.09 12.04
C THR A 11 -26.40 49.45 10.76
N TYR A 12 -25.28 48.74 10.89
CA TYR A 12 -24.80 47.85 9.84
C TYR A 12 -25.69 46.59 9.80
N ARG A 13 -26.53 46.50 8.81
CA ARG A 13 -27.25 45.27 8.47
C ARG A 13 -26.21 44.32 7.84
N SER A 14 -25.74 43.35 8.62
CA SER A 14 -24.98 42.21 8.08
C SER A 14 -25.92 41.35 7.24
N ILE A 15 -25.73 41.38 5.93
CA ILE A 15 -26.37 40.45 5.02
C ILE A 15 -25.61 39.13 5.18
N ALA A 16 -26.14 38.24 6.03
CA ALA A 16 -25.72 36.86 6.07
C ALA A 16 -26.17 36.21 4.76
N ARG A 17 -25.25 36.06 3.83
CA ARG A 17 -25.44 35.23 2.64
C ARG A 17 -25.49 33.79 3.11
N ALA A 18 -26.67 33.23 3.22
CA ALA A 18 -26.85 31.81 3.40
C ALA A 18 -26.34 31.09 2.15
N PHE A 19 -25.13 30.52 2.24
CA PHE A 19 -24.69 29.49 1.32
C PHE A 19 -25.47 28.23 1.66
N SER A 20 -26.60 28.01 1.03
CA SER A 20 -27.21 26.70 0.98
C SER A 20 -26.38 25.86 -0.01
N THR A 21 -25.35 25.22 0.46
CA THR A 21 -24.75 24.07 -0.19
C THR A 21 -25.72 22.91 -0.11
N THR A 22 -26.64 22.82 -1.04
CA THR A 22 -27.29 21.56 -1.37
C THR A 22 -26.27 20.70 -2.10
N THR A 23 -25.32 20.15 -1.38
CA THR A 23 -24.63 18.95 -1.81
C THR A 23 -25.64 17.82 -1.67
N SER A 24 -26.37 17.55 -2.74
CA SER A 24 -26.92 16.22 -2.96
C SER A 24 -25.71 15.32 -3.16
N ASP A 25 -25.13 14.88 -2.04
CA ASP A 25 -24.12 13.85 -2.00
C ASP A 25 -24.84 12.54 -2.31
N SER A 26 -25.15 12.35 -3.59
CA SER A 26 -25.51 11.04 -4.09
C SER A 26 -24.24 10.22 -3.92
N LEU A 27 -24.21 9.41 -2.86
CA LEU A 27 -23.22 8.38 -2.65
C LEU A 27 -23.20 7.51 -3.92
N VAL A 28 -22.31 7.83 -4.84
CA VAL A 28 -22.07 7.01 -6.01
C VAL A 28 -21.45 5.73 -5.48
N GLU A 29 -22.23 4.67 -5.41
CA GLU A 29 -21.73 3.35 -5.10
C GLU A 29 -20.79 2.92 -6.23
N ILE A 30 -19.49 3.06 -5.97
CA ILE A 30 -18.45 2.65 -6.91
C ILE A 30 -18.36 1.14 -6.85
N LYS A 31 -18.80 0.47 -7.92
CA LYS A 31 -18.67 -0.98 -8.07
C LYS A 31 -17.19 -1.38 -8.22
N ALA A 32 -16.88 -2.62 -7.85
CA ALA A 32 -15.57 -3.19 -8.04
C ALA A 32 -15.08 -3.01 -9.49
N GLY A 33 -13.89 -2.46 -9.67
CA GLY A 33 -13.28 -2.17 -10.98
C GLY A 33 -13.64 -0.82 -11.61
N GLU A 34 -14.62 -0.09 -11.11
CA GLU A 34 -15.00 1.22 -11.69
C GLU A 34 -13.98 2.31 -11.41
N ILE A 35 -13.29 2.26 -10.28
CA ILE A 35 -12.25 3.25 -9.95
C ILE A 35 -11.15 3.28 -11.01
N GLY A 36 -10.73 2.13 -11.49
CA GLY A 36 -9.72 2.03 -12.54
C GLY A 36 -10.13 2.71 -13.83
N ARG A 37 -11.40 2.61 -14.23
CA ARG A 37 -11.94 3.25 -15.43
C ARG A 37 -12.02 4.76 -15.28
N VAL A 38 -12.48 5.23 -14.13
CA VAL A 38 -12.62 6.67 -13.84
C VAL A 38 -11.26 7.35 -13.69
N SER A 39 -10.27 6.65 -13.15
CA SER A 39 -8.91 7.19 -12.97
C SER A 39 -8.06 7.24 -14.25
N GLY A 40 -8.62 6.82 -15.39
CA GLY A 40 -7.91 6.87 -16.67
C GLY A 40 -6.78 5.86 -16.82
N ILE A 41 -6.79 4.80 -16.02
CA ILE A 41 -5.83 3.70 -16.14
C ILE A 41 -6.14 2.92 -17.43
N PRO A 42 -5.16 2.66 -18.31
CA PRO A 42 -5.38 1.86 -19.52
C PRO A 42 -5.94 0.46 -19.17
N GLU A 43 -6.86 -0.03 -19.98
CA GLU A 43 -7.52 -1.34 -19.74
C GLU A 43 -6.53 -2.51 -19.62
N GLU A 44 -5.42 -2.43 -20.34
CA GLU A 44 -4.35 -3.43 -20.26
C GLU A 44 -3.79 -3.59 -18.83
N HIS A 45 -3.73 -2.50 -18.08
CA HIS A 45 -3.25 -2.49 -16.71
C HIS A 45 -4.32 -2.94 -15.71
N LEU A 46 -5.60 -2.83 -16.06
CA LEU A 46 -6.70 -3.34 -15.22
C LEU A 46 -6.79 -4.86 -15.22
N ARG A 47 -6.31 -5.51 -16.27
CA ARG A 47 -6.30 -6.99 -16.40
C ARG A 47 -5.06 -7.65 -15.77
N ARG A 48 -4.18 -6.87 -15.17
CA ARG A 48 -2.97 -7.41 -14.56
C ARG A 48 -3.28 -8.19 -13.29
N ARG A 49 -2.55 -9.28 -13.12
CA ARG A 49 -2.53 -10.01 -11.86
C ARG A 49 -1.62 -9.31 -10.87
N VAL A 50 -2.09 -9.21 -9.65
CA VAL A 50 -1.34 -8.64 -8.55
C VAL A 50 -1.07 -9.67 -7.47
N LEU A 51 0.07 -9.52 -6.81
CA LEU A 51 0.50 -10.36 -5.72
C LEU A 51 0.52 -9.55 -4.43
N ILE A 52 -0.31 -9.94 -3.48
CA ILE A 52 -0.34 -9.34 -2.15
C ILE A 52 0.61 -10.14 -1.27
N VAL A 53 1.66 -9.48 -0.77
CA VAL A 53 2.72 -10.11 0.01
C VAL A 53 3.13 -9.25 1.19
N SER A 54 3.38 -9.89 2.32
CA SER A 54 4.05 -9.26 3.45
C SER A 54 5.53 -9.65 3.41
N PRO A 55 6.44 -8.73 3.04
CA PRO A 55 7.85 -9.04 2.90
C PRO A 55 8.48 -9.39 4.24
N ALA A 56 9.33 -10.41 4.22
CA ALA A 56 10.16 -10.75 5.38
C ALA A 56 11.24 -9.68 5.61
N ARG A 57 11.77 -9.64 6.82
CA ARG A 57 12.91 -8.78 7.14
C ARG A 57 14.11 -9.14 6.25
N THR A 58 14.78 -8.13 5.75
CA THR A 58 16.00 -8.31 4.97
C THR A 58 17.10 -8.94 5.84
N ALA A 59 17.79 -9.95 5.32
CA ALA A 59 18.81 -10.69 6.06
C ALA A 59 19.97 -9.82 6.55
N SER A 60 20.28 -8.74 5.85
CA SER A 60 21.35 -7.77 6.19
C SER A 60 20.92 -6.71 7.21
N GLN A 61 19.64 -6.63 7.59
CA GLN A 61 19.12 -5.59 8.48
C GLN A 61 18.46 -6.19 9.70
N GLN A 62 18.73 -5.62 10.87
CA GLN A 62 18.09 -5.98 12.13
C GLN A 62 16.82 -5.18 12.42
N GLY A 63 16.64 -4.04 11.77
CA GLY A 63 15.46 -3.20 11.94
C GLY A 63 14.17 -3.90 11.53
N SER A 64 13.13 -3.75 12.35
CA SER A 64 11.81 -4.36 12.14
C SER A 64 10.73 -3.37 11.68
N GLY A 65 11.05 -2.10 11.51
CA GLY A 65 10.07 -1.04 11.23
C GLY A 65 9.26 -1.19 9.95
N LYS A 66 9.73 -1.99 9.00
CA LYS A 66 9.03 -2.29 7.74
C LYS A 66 8.42 -3.71 7.71
N VAL A 67 8.55 -4.45 8.81
CA VAL A 67 8.01 -5.81 8.92
C VAL A 67 6.54 -5.73 9.32
N GLY A 68 5.72 -6.53 8.68
CA GLY A 68 4.28 -6.58 8.95
C GLY A 68 3.42 -5.80 7.94
N ASN A 69 4.00 -4.87 7.19
CA ASN A 69 3.27 -4.17 6.15
C ASN A 69 2.98 -5.10 4.97
N TRP A 70 1.82 -4.92 4.37
CA TRP A 70 1.41 -5.64 3.18
C TRP A 70 1.68 -4.80 1.94
N LYS A 71 2.18 -5.42 0.89
CA LYS A 71 2.51 -4.77 -0.37
C LYS A 71 1.78 -5.43 -1.53
N ILE A 72 1.39 -4.62 -2.50
CA ILE A 72 0.81 -5.07 -3.75
C ILE A 72 1.85 -4.96 -4.85
N ASN A 73 2.26 -6.09 -5.40
CA ASN A 73 3.22 -6.17 -6.50
C ASN A 73 2.52 -6.65 -7.77
N PHE A 74 2.75 -5.98 -8.88
CA PHE A 74 2.26 -6.43 -10.18
C PHE A 74 3.10 -7.60 -10.68
N MET A 75 2.42 -8.66 -11.12
CA MET A 75 3.08 -9.81 -11.74
C MET A 75 3.46 -9.48 -13.19
N SER A 76 4.47 -10.19 -13.71
CA SER A 76 4.85 -10.12 -15.11
C SER A 76 5.38 -8.76 -15.56
N THR A 77 6.51 -8.39 -15.04
CA THR A 77 7.26 -7.25 -15.55
C THR A 77 8.43 -7.72 -16.38
N GLN A 78 8.53 -7.23 -17.60
CA GLN A 78 9.72 -7.46 -18.41
C GLN A 78 10.88 -6.69 -17.80
N LYS A 79 11.92 -7.42 -17.40
CA LYS A 79 13.15 -6.86 -16.86
C LYS A 79 14.33 -7.40 -17.64
N TRP A 80 15.28 -6.54 -17.96
CA TRP A 80 16.51 -6.92 -18.63
C TRP A 80 17.71 -6.20 -17.99
N GLU A 81 18.87 -6.73 -18.22
CA GLU A 81 20.12 -6.09 -17.80
C GLU A 81 20.55 -5.09 -18.87
N ASN A 82 20.88 -3.87 -18.46
CA ASN A 82 21.41 -2.86 -19.35
C ASN A 82 22.83 -3.27 -19.78
N PRO A 83 23.10 -3.36 -21.10
CA PRO A 83 24.39 -3.85 -21.58
C PRO A 83 25.55 -2.90 -21.30
N LEU A 84 25.28 -1.61 -21.04
CA LEU A 84 26.32 -0.62 -20.79
C LEU A 84 26.76 -0.61 -19.33
N MET A 85 25.80 -0.52 -18.38
CA MET A 85 26.08 -0.31 -16.96
C MET A 85 25.67 -1.46 -16.06
N GLY A 86 25.01 -2.50 -16.60
CA GLY A 86 24.55 -3.65 -15.83
C GLY A 86 23.34 -3.36 -14.93
N TRP A 87 22.65 -2.27 -15.12
CA TRP A 87 21.42 -1.96 -14.37
C TRP A 87 20.26 -2.85 -14.79
N THR A 88 19.41 -3.17 -13.83
CA THR A 88 18.13 -3.80 -14.14
C THR A 88 17.20 -2.75 -14.74
N SER A 89 16.90 -2.87 -16.02
CA SER A 89 16.02 -1.99 -16.77
C SER A 89 14.64 -2.63 -16.95
N THR A 90 13.62 -1.81 -17.04
CA THR A 90 12.26 -2.24 -17.34
C THR A 90 11.52 -1.14 -18.10
N GLY A 91 10.70 -1.52 -19.07
CA GLY A 91 9.76 -0.61 -19.74
C GLY A 91 8.41 -0.51 -19.02
N ASP A 92 8.21 -1.27 -17.96
CA ASP A 92 6.95 -1.32 -17.23
C ASP A 92 6.92 -0.28 -16.11
N PRO A 93 6.00 0.73 -16.17
CA PRO A 93 5.88 1.76 -15.13
C PRO A 93 5.46 1.20 -13.77
N TYR A 94 4.83 0.01 -13.74
CA TYR A 94 4.33 -0.62 -12.51
C TYR A 94 5.32 -1.61 -11.87
N ALA A 95 6.52 -1.76 -12.43
CA ALA A 95 7.50 -2.76 -11.98
C ALA A 95 7.93 -2.61 -10.52
N HIS A 96 7.90 -1.39 -9.98
CA HIS A 96 8.36 -1.07 -8.63
C HIS A 96 7.31 -0.40 -7.76
N VAL A 97 6.06 -0.38 -8.19
CA VAL A 97 4.96 0.30 -7.46
C VAL A 97 4.76 -0.28 -6.06
N GLY A 98 4.86 -1.59 -5.91
CA GLY A 98 4.72 -2.25 -4.60
C GLY A 98 5.82 -1.89 -3.61
N ASP A 99 7.00 -1.52 -4.10
CA ASP A 99 8.11 -1.13 -3.23
C ASP A 99 8.05 0.35 -2.82
N SER A 100 7.51 1.20 -3.68
CA SER A 100 7.51 2.65 -3.49
C SER A 100 6.21 3.24 -2.98
N ALA A 101 5.05 2.69 -3.34
CA ALA A 101 3.77 3.36 -3.11
C ALA A 101 2.67 2.49 -2.51
N LEU A 102 2.53 1.23 -2.91
CA LEU A 102 1.40 0.39 -2.50
C LEU A 102 1.75 -0.46 -1.28
N SER A 103 1.85 0.17 -0.11
CA SER A 103 2.00 -0.49 1.18
C SER A 103 0.79 -0.24 2.07
N PHE A 104 0.35 -1.26 2.79
CA PHE A 104 -0.83 -1.26 3.64
C PHE A 104 -0.50 -1.86 5.00
N ASP A 105 -1.17 -1.41 6.03
CA ASP A 105 -0.97 -1.89 7.40
C ASP A 105 -1.66 -3.26 7.62
N SER A 106 -2.70 -3.57 6.84
CA SER A 106 -3.42 -4.83 6.95
C SER A 106 -3.60 -5.53 5.62
N GLN A 107 -3.73 -6.87 5.67
CA GLN A 107 -4.04 -7.69 4.50
C GLN A 107 -5.38 -7.32 3.88
N GLU A 108 -6.37 -7.06 4.72
CA GLU A 108 -7.74 -6.74 4.31
C GLU A 108 -7.80 -5.42 3.54
N ALA A 109 -7.03 -4.42 3.97
CA ALA A 109 -6.92 -3.14 3.27
C ALA A 109 -6.32 -3.31 1.87
N ALA A 110 -5.29 -4.15 1.73
CA ALA A 110 -4.68 -4.47 0.43
C ALA A 110 -5.67 -5.21 -0.50
N ILE A 111 -6.45 -6.15 0.04
CA ILE A 111 -7.48 -6.89 -0.69
C ILE A 111 -8.56 -5.91 -1.16
N SER A 112 -9.14 -5.12 -0.26
CA SER A 112 -10.18 -4.14 -0.59
C SER A 112 -9.71 -3.15 -1.66
N PHE A 113 -8.45 -2.73 -1.60
CA PHE A 113 -7.87 -1.86 -2.61
C PHE A 113 -7.80 -2.54 -3.98
N SER A 114 -7.36 -3.81 -4.03
CA SER A 114 -7.29 -4.58 -5.28
C SER A 114 -8.67 -4.81 -5.90
N GLU A 115 -9.68 -5.11 -5.07
CA GLU A 115 -11.07 -5.31 -5.50
C GLU A 115 -11.70 -4.03 -6.06
N ARG A 116 -11.45 -2.87 -5.43
CA ARG A 116 -11.94 -1.58 -5.96
C ARG A 116 -11.38 -1.27 -7.34
N HIS A 117 -10.13 -1.65 -7.60
CA HIS A 117 -9.50 -1.45 -8.90
C HIS A 117 -9.81 -2.57 -9.91
N GLY A 118 -10.45 -3.65 -9.48
CA GLY A 118 -10.80 -4.78 -10.34
C GLY A 118 -9.60 -5.65 -10.74
N TRP A 119 -8.53 -5.64 -9.96
CA TRP A 119 -7.37 -6.49 -10.23
C TRP A 119 -7.58 -7.91 -9.71
N GLU A 120 -7.16 -8.88 -10.49
CA GLU A 120 -7.07 -10.27 -10.05
C GLU A 120 -5.89 -10.40 -9.08
N TYR A 121 -6.15 -10.81 -7.85
CA TYR A 121 -5.12 -10.86 -6.81
C TYR A 121 -4.85 -12.28 -6.31
N THR A 122 -3.60 -12.51 -5.92
CA THR A 122 -3.17 -13.71 -5.20
C THR A 122 -2.49 -13.31 -3.90
N VAL A 123 -2.98 -13.82 -2.78
CA VAL A 123 -2.40 -13.52 -1.46
C VAL A 123 -1.37 -14.58 -1.10
N LYS A 124 -0.14 -14.16 -0.79
CA LYS A 124 0.88 -15.04 -0.20
C LYS A 124 0.76 -15.08 1.31
N LYS A 125 1.01 -16.25 1.85
CA LYS A 125 1.04 -16.44 3.30
C LYS A 125 2.09 -15.53 3.95
N HIS A 126 1.73 -14.92 5.07
CA HIS A 126 2.66 -14.13 5.86
C HIS A 126 3.85 -14.98 6.32
N HIS A 127 5.05 -14.46 6.18
CA HIS A 127 6.27 -15.11 6.61
C HIS A 127 6.51 -14.85 8.09
N THR A 128 6.35 -15.88 8.90
CA THR A 128 6.74 -15.86 10.32
C THR A 128 8.16 -16.40 10.46
N PRO A 129 9.07 -15.69 11.13
CA PRO A 129 10.42 -16.18 11.34
C PRO A 129 10.39 -17.43 12.23
N LEU A 130 11.07 -18.50 11.81
CA LEU A 130 11.24 -19.70 12.61
C LEU A 130 12.36 -19.47 13.64
N LEU A 131 12.01 -18.86 14.76
CA LEU A 131 12.96 -18.58 15.83
C LEU A 131 13.22 -19.87 16.61
N LYS A 132 14.35 -20.52 16.33
CA LYS A 132 14.93 -21.55 17.20
C LYS A 132 15.94 -20.92 18.13
N VAL A 133 15.73 -21.06 19.41
CA VAL A 133 16.76 -20.71 20.40
C VAL A 133 17.90 -21.70 20.23
N LYS A 134 19.05 -21.21 19.76
CA LYS A 134 20.27 -21.98 19.62
C LYS A 134 21.28 -21.43 20.60
N THR A 135 21.78 -22.28 21.49
CA THR A 135 22.92 -21.96 22.32
C THR A 135 24.21 -22.26 21.56
N TYR A 136 25.27 -21.47 21.79
CA TYR A 136 26.56 -21.75 21.19
C TYR A 136 27.07 -23.15 21.55
N ALA A 137 26.81 -23.62 22.78
CA ALA A 137 27.14 -24.95 23.26
C ALA A 137 26.53 -26.09 22.44
N ASP A 138 25.39 -25.86 21.77
CA ASP A 138 24.75 -26.87 20.93
C ASP A 138 25.58 -27.28 19.70
N ASN A 139 26.52 -26.43 19.28
CA ASN A 139 27.44 -26.72 18.19
C ASN A 139 28.44 -27.83 18.56
N PHE A 140 28.72 -28.02 19.85
CA PHE A 140 29.71 -28.96 20.37
C PHE A 140 29.06 -30.22 20.94
N LYS A 141 27.74 -30.32 20.95
CA LYS A 141 27.05 -31.55 21.35
C LYS A 141 27.16 -32.60 20.25
N TRP A 142 27.68 -33.77 20.64
CA TRP A 142 27.70 -34.90 19.74
C TRP A 142 26.27 -35.36 19.40
N LYS A 143 25.95 -35.52 18.13
CA LYS A 143 24.61 -35.82 17.63
C LYS A 143 24.41 -37.28 17.23
N GLY A 144 25.39 -38.13 17.56
CA GLY A 144 25.38 -39.54 17.14
C GLY A 144 25.94 -39.74 15.72
N PRO A 145 26.12 -40.96 15.27
CA PRO A 145 26.50 -41.26 13.91
C PRO A 145 25.43 -40.79 12.92
N PRO A 146 25.78 -40.42 11.69
CA PRO A 146 24.83 -40.02 10.66
C PRO A 146 23.83 -41.18 10.45
N LYS A 147 22.53 -40.86 10.42
CA LYS A 147 21.52 -41.86 10.06
C LYS A 147 21.79 -42.33 8.64
N PRO A 148 21.77 -43.66 8.36
CA PRO A 148 21.86 -44.13 6.99
C PRO A 148 20.69 -43.55 6.21
N GLU A 149 20.98 -42.88 5.09
CA GLU A 149 19.97 -42.41 4.15
C GLU A 149 19.24 -43.66 3.66
N GLY A 150 17.99 -43.86 4.10
CA GLY A 150 17.16 -44.93 3.60
C GLY A 150 16.85 -44.68 2.12
N ASN A 151 17.18 -45.68 1.29
CA ASN A 151 16.70 -45.80 -0.08
C ASN A 151 15.19 -45.78 -0.16
#